data_db2813d4cf44087f55b1d3bda8bfc675
#
_entry.id   db2813d4cf44087f55b1d3bda8bfc675
#
_cell.length_a   1.000
_cell.length_b   1.000
_cell.length_c   1.000
_cell.angle_alpha   90.00
_cell.angle_beta   90.00
_cell.angle_gamma   90.00
#
_symmetry.space_group_name_H-M   'P 1'
#
loop_
_entity.id
_entity.type
_entity.pdbx_description
1 polymer ?
#
loop_
_entity_poly.entity_id
_entity_poly.type
_entity_poly.pdbx_seq_one_letter_code
_entity_poly.pdbx_strand_id
1 'polypeptide(L)'
;VTQKDIPGEGDELLPQGVEGVKYTKYTVKGLIKTPEITSESPDGLASEVKYVESEKMYRVSPLFDDALMAEHKDYVLKAAEEYSKYMENDSWWGGISQYFDPSSEIYESARTSLTMFVIDHNGYRFDDVFVGEFYGYSDDVFSCRVSFTHVLTAGAQEYKDYFDSTIFFRRVDGTFKICGMINNA
;
A
#
# COMPACT_ATOMS: atom_id res chain seq x y z
N VAL A 1 -26.64 -14.76 16.93
CA VAL A 1 -25.33 -14.57 17.56
C VAL A 1 -24.95 -13.14 17.26
N THR A 2 -24.98 -12.30 18.28
CA THR A 2 -24.52 -10.92 18.15
C THR A 2 -22.99 -10.90 18.24
N GLN A 3 -22.34 -10.04 17.49
CA GLN A 3 -20.89 -9.89 17.38
C GLN A 3 -20.15 -9.77 18.73
N LYS A 4 -20.83 -9.39 19.79
CA LYS A 4 -20.27 -9.27 21.14
C LYS A 4 -19.84 -10.59 21.78
N ASP A 5 -20.24 -11.72 21.18
CA ASP A 5 -20.06 -13.07 21.75
C ASP A 5 -19.10 -13.94 20.93
N ILE A 6 -18.32 -13.36 20.00
CA ILE A 6 -17.30 -14.11 19.29
C ILE A 6 -15.97 -13.91 20.04
N PRO A 7 -15.59 -14.82 20.94
CA PRO A 7 -14.23 -14.86 21.43
C PRO A 7 -13.39 -15.44 20.28
N GLY A 8 -12.77 -14.57 19.51
CA GLY A 8 -11.84 -14.97 18.47
C GLY A 8 -10.42 -14.86 19.00
N GLU A 9 -9.69 -15.96 19.02
CA GLU A 9 -8.25 -15.88 18.88
C GLU A 9 -8.01 -15.36 17.45
N GLY A 10 -7.59 -14.11 17.32
CA GLY A 10 -7.30 -13.51 16.02
C GLY A 10 -5.88 -13.90 15.60
N ASP A 11 -5.75 -14.52 14.44
CA ASP A 11 -4.47 -14.60 13.75
C ASP A 11 -4.19 -13.25 13.10
N GLU A 12 -3.09 -12.61 13.42
CA GLU A 12 -2.63 -11.43 12.73
C GLU A 12 -2.17 -11.83 11.32
N LEU A 13 -2.89 -11.37 10.31
CA LEU A 13 -2.49 -11.46 8.91
C LEU A 13 -1.85 -10.11 8.52
N LEU A 14 -0.62 -9.89 8.93
CA LEU A 14 0.14 -8.72 8.53
C LEU A 14 0.94 -9.01 7.24
N PRO A 15 1.01 -8.09 6.29
CA PRO A 15 2.18 -8.02 5.44
C PRO A 15 3.38 -7.81 6.37
N GLN A 16 4.38 -8.67 6.29
CA GLN A 16 5.59 -8.52 7.10
C GLN A 16 6.16 -7.09 6.91
N GLY A 17 6.46 -6.41 8.01
CA GLY A 17 7.12 -5.12 7.99
C GLY A 17 6.20 -3.89 8.07
N VAL A 18 4.89 -4.02 8.17
CA VAL A 18 3.99 -2.87 8.36
C VAL A 18 3.49 -2.81 9.80
N GLU A 19 4.27 -2.22 10.70
CA GLU A 19 3.83 -1.95 12.06
C GLU A 19 2.61 -1.01 12.07
N GLY A 20 1.61 -1.35 12.88
CA GLY A 20 0.40 -0.54 13.08
C GLY A 20 -0.80 -0.95 12.26
N VAL A 21 -0.64 -1.80 11.24
CA VAL A 21 -1.76 -2.40 10.50
C VAL A 21 -2.04 -3.78 11.08
N LYS A 22 -3.15 -3.92 11.79
CA LYS A 22 -3.56 -5.17 12.42
C LYS A 22 -4.84 -5.69 11.78
N TYR A 23 -4.78 -6.93 11.30
CA TYR A 23 -5.97 -7.67 10.88
C TYR A 23 -6.27 -8.72 11.93
N THR A 24 -7.52 -8.84 12.33
CA THR A 24 -7.95 -9.89 13.26
C THR A 24 -8.84 -10.87 12.52
N LYS A 25 -8.46 -12.14 12.51
CA LYS A 25 -9.25 -13.22 11.93
C LYS A 25 -10.12 -13.84 13.00
N TYR A 26 -11.43 -13.83 12.78
CA TYR A 26 -12.40 -14.50 13.65
C TYR A 26 -12.88 -15.78 13.00
N THR A 27 -12.86 -16.89 13.73
CA THR A 27 -13.37 -18.17 13.27
C THR A 27 -14.62 -18.57 14.06
N VAL A 28 -15.74 -18.72 13.37
CA VAL A 28 -16.99 -19.20 13.97
C VAL A 28 -17.27 -20.61 13.48
N LYS A 29 -17.39 -21.56 14.41
CA LYS A 29 -17.70 -22.97 14.10
C LYS A 29 -19.16 -23.28 14.38
N GLY A 30 -19.69 -24.32 13.70
CA GLY A 30 -21.04 -24.84 13.98
C GLY A 30 -22.17 -24.05 13.36
N LEU A 31 -21.90 -23.23 12.35
CA LEU A 31 -22.95 -22.53 11.60
C LEU A 31 -23.77 -23.52 10.75
N ILE A 32 -25.11 -23.47 10.89
CA ILE A 32 -26.04 -24.31 10.16
C ILE A 32 -26.48 -23.66 8.84
N LYS A 33 -26.30 -22.32 8.74
CA LYS A 33 -26.62 -21.50 7.57
C LYS A 33 -25.49 -20.53 7.30
N THR A 34 -25.39 -20.10 6.05
CA THR A 34 -24.50 -18.97 5.69
C THR A 34 -24.88 -17.76 6.51
N PRO A 35 -23.98 -17.17 7.29
CA PRO A 35 -24.28 -16.00 8.10
C PRO A 35 -24.41 -14.76 7.22
N GLU A 36 -25.26 -13.84 7.65
CA GLU A 36 -25.22 -12.47 7.19
C GLU A 36 -24.19 -11.74 8.08
N ILE A 37 -23.19 -11.16 7.47
CA ILE A 37 -22.12 -10.45 8.18
C ILE A 37 -22.27 -8.97 7.89
N THR A 38 -22.37 -8.19 8.94
CA THR A 38 -22.33 -6.72 8.89
C THR A 38 -21.12 -6.24 9.67
N SER A 39 -20.52 -5.17 9.22
CA SER A 39 -19.42 -4.51 9.92
C SER A 39 -19.79 -3.05 10.17
N GLU A 40 -19.52 -2.61 11.37
CA GLU A 40 -19.63 -1.20 11.76
C GLU A 40 -18.25 -0.78 12.26
N SER A 41 -17.66 0.24 11.64
CA SER A 41 -16.45 0.86 12.16
C SER A 41 -16.77 1.72 13.37
N PRO A 42 -15.96 1.70 14.44
CA PRO A 42 -16.09 2.62 15.56
C PRO A 42 -16.08 4.10 15.16
N ASP A 43 -15.39 4.41 14.08
CA ASP A 43 -15.19 5.78 13.58
C ASP A 43 -16.28 6.19 12.58
N GLY A 44 -17.29 5.34 12.36
CA GLY A 44 -18.38 5.60 11.42
C GLY A 44 -17.98 5.50 9.95
N LEU A 45 -16.76 5.03 9.65
CA LEU A 45 -16.32 4.75 8.30
C LEU A 45 -17.09 3.56 7.73
N ALA A 46 -17.57 3.71 6.51
CA ALA A 46 -18.25 2.63 5.84
C ALA A 46 -17.26 1.49 5.56
N SER A 47 -17.74 0.25 5.65
CA SER A 47 -16.94 -0.93 5.35
C SER A 47 -17.67 -1.83 4.38
N GLU A 48 -16.91 -2.51 3.53
CA GLU A 48 -17.43 -3.52 2.63
C GLU A 48 -17.18 -4.91 3.23
N VAL A 49 -18.19 -5.77 3.15
CA VAL A 49 -18.07 -7.19 3.51
C VAL A 49 -18.14 -8.02 2.25
N LYS A 50 -17.05 -8.67 1.89
CA LYS A 50 -16.93 -9.48 0.67
C LYS A 50 -16.60 -10.92 1.00
N TYR A 51 -17.36 -11.85 0.43
CA TYR A 51 -17.03 -13.27 0.50
C TYR A 51 -15.93 -13.61 -0.52
N VAL A 52 -14.83 -14.18 -0.04
CA VAL A 52 -13.70 -14.62 -0.87
C VAL A 52 -13.78 -16.14 -1.03
N GLU A 53 -14.24 -16.59 -2.19
CA GLU A 53 -14.53 -18.02 -2.47
C GLU A 53 -13.28 -18.91 -2.33
N SER A 54 -12.12 -18.44 -2.81
CA SER A 54 -10.85 -19.17 -2.73
C SER A 54 -10.39 -19.43 -1.30
N GLU A 55 -10.74 -18.55 -0.38
CA GLU A 55 -10.33 -18.61 1.02
C GLU A 55 -11.44 -19.13 1.93
N LYS A 56 -12.67 -19.26 1.39
CA LYS A 56 -13.89 -19.61 2.14
C LYS A 56 -14.10 -18.75 3.38
N MET A 57 -13.83 -17.45 3.25
CA MET A 57 -13.95 -16.48 4.33
C MET A 57 -14.59 -15.18 3.85
N TYR A 58 -15.15 -14.44 4.81
CA TYR A 58 -15.55 -13.06 4.59
C TYR A 58 -14.40 -12.15 4.94
N ARG A 59 -14.05 -11.24 4.05
CA ARG A 59 -13.16 -10.11 4.35
C ARG A 59 -13.99 -8.88 4.61
N VAL A 60 -13.64 -8.17 5.66
CA VAL A 60 -14.15 -6.84 5.97
C VAL A 60 -13.04 -5.87 5.63
N SER A 61 -13.31 -4.97 4.70
CA SER A 61 -12.37 -3.93 4.30
C SER A 61 -13.04 -2.57 4.52
N PRO A 62 -12.33 -1.57 5.01
CA PRO A 62 -12.83 -0.21 4.97
C PRO A 62 -13.11 0.16 3.51
N LEU A 63 -14.10 1.03 3.27
CA LEU A 63 -14.26 1.62 1.94
C LEU A 63 -13.12 2.60 1.69
N PHE A 64 -12.85 2.85 0.40
CA PHE A 64 -11.85 3.83 0.02
C PHE A 64 -12.20 5.22 0.56
N ASP A 65 -11.22 5.88 1.12
CA ASP A 65 -11.37 7.20 1.72
C ASP A 65 -11.00 8.28 0.68
N ASP A 66 -12.04 8.86 0.07
CA ASP A 66 -11.89 9.92 -0.94
C ASP A 66 -11.31 11.22 -0.35
N ALA A 67 -11.56 11.50 0.92
CA ALA A 67 -11.01 12.68 1.58
C ALA A 67 -9.50 12.53 1.80
N LEU A 68 -9.09 11.36 2.28
CA LEU A 68 -7.68 11.00 2.43
C LEU A 68 -6.95 11.03 1.09
N MET A 69 -7.60 10.52 0.03
CA MET A 69 -7.07 10.59 -1.33
C MET A 69 -6.89 12.03 -1.78
N ALA A 70 -7.90 12.89 -1.61
CA ALA A 70 -7.82 14.29 -2.03
C ALA A 70 -6.69 15.06 -1.32
N GLU A 71 -6.41 14.72 -0.07
CA GLU A 71 -5.35 15.36 0.72
C GLU A 71 -3.94 14.88 0.33
N HIS A 72 -3.76 13.58 0.02
CA HIS A 72 -2.43 12.98 -0.06
C HIS A 72 -2.02 12.51 -1.44
N LYS A 73 -2.92 12.52 -2.44
CA LYS A 73 -2.67 11.97 -3.78
C LYS A 73 -1.38 12.46 -4.43
N ASP A 74 -1.16 13.79 -4.43
CA ASP A 74 0.01 14.38 -5.10
C ASP A 74 1.32 14.04 -4.39
N TYR A 75 1.29 13.99 -3.05
CA TYR A 75 2.44 13.59 -2.25
C TYR A 75 2.82 12.12 -2.51
N VAL A 76 1.83 11.24 -2.50
CA VAL A 76 2.00 9.80 -2.74
C VAL A 76 2.57 9.55 -4.14
N LEU A 77 1.97 10.18 -5.16
CA LEU A 77 2.46 10.05 -6.54
C LEU A 77 3.92 10.46 -6.64
N LYS A 78 4.25 11.64 -6.10
CA LYS A 78 5.63 12.13 -6.13
C LYS A 78 6.60 11.19 -5.43
N ALA A 79 6.22 10.62 -4.27
CA ALA A 79 7.06 9.67 -3.55
C ALA A 79 7.31 8.39 -4.38
N ALA A 80 6.29 7.87 -5.06
CA ALA A 80 6.39 6.69 -5.92
C ALA A 80 7.25 6.96 -7.17
N GLU A 81 7.05 8.09 -7.83
CA GLU A 81 7.85 8.50 -8.99
C GLU A 81 9.33 8.67 -8.61
N GLU A 82 9.63 9.35 -7.49
CA GLU A 82 11.02 9.53 -7.04
C GLU A 82 11.68 8.19 -6.66
N TYR A 83 10.90 7.26 -6.09
CA TYR A 83 11.39 5.90 -5.85
C TYR A 83 11.71 5.18 -7.17
N SER A 84 10.82 5.25 -8.16
CA SER A 84 11.05 4.64 -9.49
C SER A 84 12.27 5.23 -10.20
N LYS A 85 12.46 6.56 -10.15
CA LYS A 85 13.67 7.23 -10.66
C LYS A 85 14.94 6.75 -9.96
N TYR A 86 14.87 6.54 -8.64
CA TYR A 86 16.01 6.02 -7.89
C TYR A 86 16.39 4.61 -8.35
N MET A 87 15.41 3.75 -8.59
CA MET A 87 15.64 2.39 -9.08
C MET A 87 16.30 2.37 -10.46
N GLU A 88 16.07 3.39 -11.30
CA GLU A 88 16.68 3.55 -12.62
C GLU A 88 17.93 4.46 -12.63
N ASN A 89 18.42 4.82 -11.45
CA ASN A 89 19.61 5.67 -11.25
C ASN A 89 19.44 7.14 -11.71
N ASP A 90 18.21 7.62 -11.84
CA ASP A 90 17.89 9.02 -12.16
C ASP A 90 17.74 9.89 -10.90
N SER A 91 17.81 9.28 -9.74
CA SER A 91 17.77 9.96 -8.46
C SER A 91 18.79 9.34 -7.50
N TRP A 92 19.08 10.03 -6.42
CA TRP A 92 20.06 9.56 -5.44
C TRP A 92 19.39 9.37 -4.07
N TRP A 93 19.97 8.50 -3.23
CA TRP A 93 19.38 8.14 -1.94
C TRP A 93 19.00 9.34 -1.07
N GLY A 94 19.85 10.38 -0.99
CA GLY A 94 19.53 11.57 -0.22
C GLY A 94 18.29 12.33 -0.70
N GLY A 95 17.95 12.21 -1.99
CA GLY A 95 16.74 12.81 -2.55
C GLY A 95 15.47 12.06 -2.16
N ILE A 96 15.52 10.73 -2.14
CA ILE A 96 14.36 9.90 -1.86
C ILE A 96 14.19 9.51 -0.40
N SER A 97 15.25 9.47 0.40
CA SER A 97 15.21 9.04 1.79
C SER A 97 14.24 9.83 2.66
N GLN A 98 13.94 11.06 2.27
CA GLN A 98 12.95 11.89 2.95
C GLN A 98 11.52 11.32 2.89
N TYR A 99 11.22 10.46 1.91
CA TYR A 99 9.91 9.83 1.76
C TYR A 99 9.77 8.53 2.55
N PHE A 100 10.86 7.99 3.09
CA PHE A 100 10.87 6.72 3.80
C PHE A 100 10.93 6.92 5.32
N ASP A 101 10.25 6.03 6.04
CA ASP A 101 10.40 5.93 7.48
C ASP A 101 11.72 5.24 7.82
N PRO A 102 12.66 5.95 8.47
CA PRO A 102 13.99 5.39 8.75
C PRO A 102 14.00 4.20 9.72
N SER A 103 12.87 3.94 10.41
CA SER A 103 12.73 2.79 11.29
C SER A 103 12.12 1.55 10.59
N SER A 104 11.72 1.66 9.32
CA SER A 104 11.07 0.59 8.59
C SER A 104 12.07 -0.33 7.87
N GLU A 105 11.68 -1.60 7.68
CA GLU A 105 12.48 -2.56 6.92
C GLU A 105 12.66 -2.12 5.46
N ILE A 106 11.63 -1.48 4.87
CA ILE A 106 11.72 -1.00 3.49
C ILE A 106 12.77 0.09 3.32
N TYR A 107 13.04 0.90 4.35
CA TYR A 107 14.10 1.91 4.31
C TYR A 107 15.48 1.28 4.06
N GLU A 108 15.82 0.26 4.83
CA GLU A 108 17.09 -0.44 4.67
C GLU A 108 17.14 -1.25 3.37
N SER A 109 16.04 -1.89 3.00
CA SER A 109 15.91 -2.60 1.73
C SER A 109 16.11 -1.67 0.54
N ALA A 110 15.40 -0.54 0.47
CA ALA A 110 15.53 0.43 -0.60
C ALA A 110 16.95 1.04 -0.67
N ARG A 111 17.55 1.34 0.49
CA ARG A 111 18.90 1.91 0.57
C ARG A 111 19.97 0.97 0.04
N THR A 112 19.80 -0.33 0.25
CA THR A 112 20.76 -1.37 -0.14
C THR A 112 20.43 -2.01 -1.49
N SER A 113 19.27 -1.72 -2.07
CA SER A 113 18.89 -2.22 -3.39
C SER A 113 19.86 -1.67 -4.44
N LEU A 114 20.74 -2.55 -4.89
CA LEU A 114 21.57 -2.28 -6.03
C LEU A 114 20.73 -2.49 -7.29
N THR A 115 20.57 -1.47 -8.08
CA THR A 115 19.98 -1.56 -9.42
C THR A 115 20.85 -2.48 -10.26
N MET A 116 20.39 -3.71 -10.47
CA MET A 116 21.17 -4.71 -11.20
C MET A 116 21.08 -4.53 -12.72
N PHE A 117 20.11 -3.77 -13.20
CA PHE A 117 19.85 -3.57 -14.63
C PHE A 117 19.46 -2.11 -14.91
N VAL A 118 20.43 -1.21 -14.80
CA VAL A 118 20.22 0.18 -15.22
C VAL A 118 20.33 0.23 -16.76
N ILE A 119 19.27 0.71 -17.40
CA ILE A 119 19.28 1.00 -18.83
C ILE A 119 19.88 2.39 -19.03
N ASP A 120 20.96 2.48 -19.80
CA ASP A 120 21.53 3.78 -20.19
C ASP A 120 20.53 4.54 -21.08
N HIS A 121 20.00 5.65 -20.58
CA HIS A 121 18.95 6.43 -21.21
C HIS A 121 19.19 7.94 -21.07
N ASN A 122 18.52 8.72 -21.90
CA ASN A 122 18.68 10.18 -21.95
C ASN A 122 17.37 10.95 -21.69
N GLY A 123 16.32 10.26 -21.34
CA GLY A 123 15.03 10.82 -20.94
C GLY A 123 14.10 9.78 -20.36
N TYR A 124 13.13 10.24 -19.60
CA TYR A 124 12.09 9.39 -19.05
C TYR A 124 10.73 10.13 -18.99
N ARG A 125 9.65 9.37 -18.87
CA ARG A 125 8.30 9.86 -18.58
C ARG A 125 7.50 8.79 -17.85
N PHE A 126 6.39 9.20 -17.24
CA PHE A 126 5.43 8.31 -16.61
C PHE A 126 4.14 8.31 -17.41
N ASP A 127 3.73 7.16 -17.92
CA ASP A 127 2.49 6.95 -18.67
C ASP A 127 1.50 6.14 -17.80
N ASP A 128 0.20 6.23 -18.11
CA ASP A 128 -0.89 5.44 -17.49
C ASP A 128 -0.93 5.53 -15.95
N VAL A 129 -0.75 6.73 -15.42
CA VAL A 129 -0.65 6.97 -13.99
C VAL A 129 -1.99 6.78 -13.29
N PHE A 130 -2.01 5.89 -12.30
CA PHE A 130 -3.12 5.68 -11.38
C PHE A 130 -2.66 5.90 -9.93
N VAL A 131 -3.45 6.64 -9.17
CA VAL A 131 -3.31 6.77 -7.71
C VAL A 131 -4.70 6.70 -7.09
N GLY A 132 -4.93 5.72 -6.26
CA GLY A 132 -6.26 5.49 -5.67
C GLY A 132 -6.24 4.43 -4.58
N GLU A 133 -7.41 3.91 -4.26
CA GLU A 133 -7.59 2.85 -3.27
C GLU A 133 -6.97 3.21 -1.90
N PHE A 134 -7.30 4.42 -1.41
CA PHE A 134 -6.81 4.89 -0.12
C PHE A 134 -7.57 4.25 1.03
N TYR A 135 -6.86 3.62 1.98
CA TYR A 135 -7.39 3.06 3.20
C TYR A 135 -6.75 3.72 4.42
N GLY A 136 -7.56 4.35 5.26
CA GLY A 136 -7.13 4.82 6.58
C GLY A 136 -7.22 3.68 7.61
N TYR A 137 -6.12 3.38 8.27
CA TYR A 137 -6.08 2.41 9.38
C TYR A 137 -6.13 3.10 10.74
N SER A 138 -5.61 4.30 10.80
CA SER A 138 -5.64 5.22 11.93
C SER A 138 -5.29 6.63 11.46
N ASP A 139 -5.33 7.61 12.35
CA ASP A 139 -4.89 8.98 12.05
C ASP A 139 -3.42 9.06 11.59
N ASP A 140 -2.64 8.03 11.91
CA ASP A 140 -1.20 7.99 11.65
C ASP A 140 -0.78 6.98 10.57
N VAL A 141 -1.70 6.15 10.07
CA VAL A 141 -1.37 5.08 9.11
C VAL A 141 -2.42 4.97 8.03
N PHE A 142 -1.99 5.02 6.77
CA PHE A 142 -2.83 4.69 5.62
C PHE A 142 -2.08 3.89 4.56
N SER A 143 -2.81 3.29 3.64
CA SER A 143 -2.26 2.73 2.40
C SER A 143 -3.00 3.26 1.18
N CYS A 144 -2.33 3.16 0.03
CA CYS A 144 -2.94 3.43 -1.26
C CYS A 144 -2.26 2.60 -2.35
N ARG A 145 -2.94 2.44 -3.47
CA ARG A 145 -2.36 1.82 -4.66
C ARG A 145 -1.87 2.88 -5.63
N VAL A 146 -0.66 2.69 -6.13
CA VAL A 146 -0.05 3.51 -7.18
C VAL A 146 0.39 2.60 -8.30
N SER A 147 0.02 2.92 -9.53
CA SER A 147 0.57 2.26 -10.71
C SER A 147 0.87 3.25 -11.83
N PHE A 148 1.89 2.97 -12.60
CA PHE A 148 2.27 3.71 -13.81
C PHE A 148 3.23 2.87 -14.66
N THR A 149 3.40 3.29 -15.90
CA THR A 149 4.48 2.80 -16.76
C THR A 149 5.61 3.82 -16.76
N HIS A 150 6.78 3.45 -16.23
CA HIS A 150 8.00 4.25 -16.35
C HIS A 150 8.63 3.97 -17.71
N VAL A 151 8.66 4.95 -18.59
CA VAL A 151 9.19 4.83 -19.94
C VAL A 151 10.53 5.53 -20.00
N LEU A 152 11.59 4.76 -20.28
CA LEU A 152 12.95 5.24 -20.46
C LEU A 152 13.24 5.38 -21.95
N THR A 153 13.85 6.49 -22.37
CA THR A 153 14.18 6.78 -23.75
C THR A 153 15.69 6.71 -23.96
N ALA A 154 16.15 5.82 -24.84
CA ALA A 154 17.55 5.67 -25.22
C ALA A 154 17.70 5.85 -26.74
N GLY A 155 17.97 7.06 -27.16
CA GLY A 155 17.99 7.43 -28.59
C GLY A 155 16.60 7.30 -29.23
N ALA A 156 16.43 6.34 -30.17
CA ALA A 156 15.16 6.05 -30.82
C ALA A 156 14.40 4.86 -30.19
N GLN A 157 14.93 4.30 -29.10
CA GLN A 157 14.32 3.15 -28.41
C GLN A 157 13.64 3.60 -27.13
N GLU A 158 12.54 2.92 -26.80
CA GLU A 158 11.84 3.06 -25.53
C GLU A 158 11.84 1.72 -24.80
N TYR A 159 12.13 1.79 -23.51
CA TYR A 159 12.02 0.69 -22.56
C TYR A 159 10.94 1.02 -21.57
N LYS A 160 10.15 0.03 -21.19
CA LYS A 160 9.01 0.21 -20.30
C LYS A 160 9.16 -0.67 -19.07
N ASP A 161 9.13 -0.03 -17.91
CA ASP A 161 9.03 -0.70 -16.63
C ASP A 161 7.68 -0.41 -16.01
N TYR A 162 6.99 -1.46 -15.52
CA TYR A 162 5.65 -1.34 -14.97
C TYR A 162 5.71 -1.36 -13.46
N PHE A 163 5.29 -0.26 -12.86
CA PHE A 163 5.16 -0.13 -11.42
C PHE A 163 3.69 -0.30 -11.02
N ASP A 164 3.39 -1.24 -10.11
CA ASP A 164 2.09 -1.39 -9.49
C ASP A 164 2.28 -1.88 -8.06
N SER A 165 2.04 -1.00 -7.09
CA SER A 165 2.29 -1.31 -5.70
C SER A 165 1.23 -0.71 -4.78
N THR A 166 0.91 -1.45 -3.73
CA THR A 166 0.24 -0.92 -2.55
C THR A 166 1.28 -0.39 -1.58
N ILE A 167 1.26 0.91 -1.34
CA ILE A 167 2.24 1.61 -0.52
C ILE A 167 1.59 1.97 0.81
N PHE A 168 2.28 1.68 1.91
CA PHE A 168 1.86 2.00 3.26
C PHE A 168 2.63 3.21 3.77
N PHE A 169 1.90 4.14 4.34
CA PHE A 169 2.44 5.37 4.92
C PHE A 169 2.17 5.43 6.40
N ARG A 170 3.16 5.87 7.17
CA ARG A 170 3.05 6.14 8.60
C ARG A 170 3.51 7.57 8.89
N ARG A 171 2.84 8.23 9.84
CA ARG A 171 3.23 9.57 10.27
C ARG A 171 4.47 9.50 11.15
N VAL A 172 5.53 10.19 10.75
CA VAL A 172 6.79 10.32 11.47
C VAL A 172 7.12 11.81 11.52
N ASP A 173 7.29 12.36 12.72
CA ASP A 173 7.55 13.78 12.95
C ASP A 173 6.59 14.72 12.19
N GLY A 174 5.29 14.36 12.20
CA GLY A 174 4.22 15.13 11.57
C GLY A 174 4.07 14.96 10.05
N THR A 175 4.93 14.16 9.41
CA THR A 175 4.90 13.91 7.96
C THR A 175 4.68 12.43 7.68
N PHE A 176 3.87 12.10 6.68
CA PHE A 176 3.70 10.72 6.25
C PHE A 176 4.95 10.22 5.50
N LYS A 177 5.39 9.01 5.86
CA LYS A 177 6.56 8.35 5.31
C LYS A 177 6.22 6.94 4.89
N ILE A 178 6.83 6.46 3.81
CA ILE A 178 6.69 5.08 3.35
C ILE A 178 7.27 4.14 4.41
N CYS A 179 6.43 3.26 4.96
CA CYS A 179 6.83 2.26 5.95
C CYS A 179 6.67 0.82 5.45
N GLY A 180 6.06 0.62 4.28
CA GLY A 180 5.89 -0.69 3.66
C GLY A 180 5.45 -0.56 2.21
N MET A 181 5.70 -1.59 1.42
CA MET A 181 5.28 -1.67 0.02
C MET A 181 5.03 -3.13 -0.35
N ILE A 182 3.94 -3.37 -1.06
CA ILE A 182 3.57 -4.67 -1.62
C ILE A 182 3.48 -4.50 -3.13
N ASN A 183 4.28 -5.26 -3.86
CA ASN A 183 4.18 -5.33 -5.31
C ASN A 183 2.92 -6.11 -5.69
N ASN A 184 2.08 -5.56 -6.58
CA ASN A 184 0.84 -6.17 -7.05
C ASN A 184 1.01 -6.84 -8.45
N ALA A 185 2.16 -6.69 -9.08
CA ALA A 185 2.47 -7.23 -10.41
C ALA A 185 2.93 -8.68 -10.34
#